data_6a2583635ab20807d1259d9425430e05
#
_entry.id   6a2583635ab20807d1259d9425430e05
#
_cell.length_a   1.000
_cell.length_b   1.000
_cell.length_c   1.000
_cell.angle_alpha   90.00
_cell.angle_beta   90.00
_cell.angle_gamma   90.00
#
_symmetry.space_group_name_H-M   'P 1'
#
loop_
_entity.id
_entity.type
_entity.pdbx_description
1 polymer ?
#
loop_
_entity_poly.entity_id
_entity_poly.type
_entity_poly.pdbx_seq_one_letter_code
_entity_poly.pdbx_strand_id
1 'polypeptide(L)'
;MGTPDFAVASLRRLVEDGHEVVGVFTQPDKPKNRGMKLTFSPVKEYALTQDLPVYQPLKMRDGEALGILRELAPELIVVAAYGKILPQEILDLPQYGCINVHSSLLPKYRGAAPINWAILNGERITGVSIMYMVAALDAGDVIRTVSTEIGEREDAAALTLRLSELGAQALSETIPTLADGTAKRTPQDESAFTYAPMLDRSLSPIDWTRSAREIDCQVRGLIPWPCAATSVDGKSVKVYDTLSGEMTADAPGTMHAVKRGLSVACGDSRSLIITQLQAEGGKRMAAADYLRGHPLKTNG
;
A
#
# COMPACT_ATOMS: atom_id res chain seq x y z
N MET A 1 -6.49 14.90 -5.62
CA MET A 1 -5.01 14.82 -5.52
C MET A 1 -4.58 13.38 -5.27
N GLY A 2 -3.73 12.80 -6.09
CA GLY A 2 -3.32 11.40 -5.96
C GLY A 2 -2.22 11.02 -6.94
N THR A 3 -1.59 9.83 -6.77
CA THR A 3 -0.48 9.43 -7.66
C THR A 3 -0.58 7.98 -8.11
N PRO A 4 -0.58 6.94 -7.22
CA PRO A 4 -0.57 5.53 -7.60
C PRO A 4 -1.97 5.01 -7.98
N ASP A 5 -2.02 3.75 -8.40
CA ASP A 5 -3.25 3.03 -8.75
C ASP A 5 -4.33 3.13 -7.66
N PHE A 6 -3.94 3.11 -6.39
CA PHE A 6 -4.88 3.27 -5.26
C PHE A 6 -5.77 4.53 -5.40
N ALA A 7 -5.21 5.64 -5.90
CA ALA A 7 -5.93 6.90 -6.03
C ALA A 7 -6.84 6.96 -7.28
N VAL A 8 -6.60 6.09 -8.26
CA VAL A 8 -7.39 6.06 -9.51
C VAL A 8 -8.84 5.69 -9.23
N ALA A 9 -9.11 4.73 -8.34
CA ALA A 9 -10.47 4.32 -7.99
C ALA A 9 -11.29 5.49 -7.43
N SER A 10 -10.68 6.32 -6.54
CA SER A 10 -11.32 7.52 -6.00
C SER A 10 -11.63 8.54 -7.10
N LEU A 11 -10.67 8.82 -8.01
CA LEU A 11 -10.90 9.77 -9.11
C LEU A 11 -11.98 9.27 -10.07
N ARG A 12 -11.93 7.98 -10.44
CA ARG A 12 -12.94 7.35 -11.28
C ARG A 12 -14.33 7.49 -10.65
N ARG A 13 -14.45 7.21 -9.36
CA ARG A 13 -15.72 7.28 -8.65
C ARG A 13 -16.29 8.70 -8.63
N LEU A 14 -15.46 9.72 -8.43
CA LEU A 14 -15.90 11.12 -8.50
C LEU A 14 -16.48 11.48 -9.87
N VAL A 15 -15.85 11.01 -10.96
CA VAL A 15 -16.34 11.23 -12.32
C VAL A 15 -17.66 10.48 -12.58
N GLU A 16 -17.74 9.22 -12.18
CA GLU A 16 -18.94 8.38 -12.32
C GLU A 16 -20.13 8.91 -11.51
N ASP A 17 -19.89 9.49 -10.34
CA ASP A 17 -20.92 10.14 -9.51
C ASP A 17 -21.37 11.51 -10.07
N GLY A 18 -20.76 11.98 -11.16
CA GLY A 18 -21.13 13.23 -11.82
C GLY A 18 -20.60 14.49 -11.13
N HIS A 19 -19.59 14.38 -10.26
CA HIS A 19 -18.93 15.57 -9.69
C HIS A 19 -18.12 16.30 -10.73
N GLU A 20 -18.14 17.62 -10.68
CA GLU A 20 -17.27 18.46 -11.49
C GLU A 20 -15.83 18.41 -10.96
N VAL A 21 -14.94 17.73 -11.68
CA VAL A 21 -13.52 17.62 -11.33
C VAL A 21 -12.76 18.78 -11.98
N VAL A 22 -12.65 19.89 -11.29
CA VAL A 22 -12.01 21.13 -11.78
C VAL A 22 -10.50 20.99 -11.98
N GLY A 23 -9.85 19.99 -11.36
CA GLY A 23 -8.42 19.73 -11.55
C GLY A 23 -7.91 18.50 -10.83
N VAL A 24 -6.93 17.85 -11.45
CA VAL A 24 -6.27 16.64 -10.94
C VAL A 24 -4.81 16.95 -10.65
N PHE A 25 -4.42 16.85 -9.38
CA PHE A 25 -3.04 17.08 -8.95
C PHE A 25 -2.35 15.73 -8.72
N THR A 26 -1.22 15.51 -9.38
CA THR A 26 -0.41 14.30 -9.24
C THR A 26 1.08 14.64 -9.16
N GLN A 27 1.91 13.70 -8.77
CA GLN A 27 3.36 13.92 -8.76
C GLN A 27 3.90 14.08 -10.18
N PRO A 28 4.99 14.82 -10.36
CA PRO A 28 5.67 14.96 -11.65
C PRO A 28 6.05 13.62 -12.26
N ASP A 29 6.03 13.55 -13.58
CA ASP A 29 6.46 12.38 -14.33
C ASP A 29 7.90 12.03 -13.98
N LYS A 30 8.17 10.74 -13.79
CA LYS A 30 9.50 10.24 -13.45
C LYS A 30 10.02 9.32 -14.53
N PRO A 31 11.34 9.39 -14.85
CA PRO A 31 11.96 8.38 -15.68
C PRO A 31 11.83 7.01 -15.04
N LYS A 32 11.34 6.01 -15.76
CA LYS A 32 11.18 4.63 -15.27
C LYS A 32 11.91 3.67 -16.22
N ASN A 33 12.50 2.61 -15.65
CA ASN A 33 13.23 1.56 -16.36
C ASN A 33 14.58 1.98 -16.98
N ARG A 34 15.34 0.99 -17.50
CA ARG A 34 16.68 1.16 -18.10
C ARG A 34 16.73 2.12 -19.30
N GLY A 35 15.57 2.45 -19.91
CA GLY A 35 15.47 3.37 -21.06
C GLY A 35 15.16 4.81 -20.71
N MET A 36 15.07 5.21 -19.42
CA MET A 36 14.75 6.58 -18.97
C MET A 36 13.47 7.16 -19.60
N LYS A 37 12.56 6.32 -20.08
CA LYS A 37 11.29 6.79 -20.67
C LYS A 37 10.43 7.40 -19.57
N LEU A 38 9.96 8.64 -19.79
CA LEU A 38 9.01 9.29 -18.90
C LEU A 38 7.74 8.43 -18.82
N THR A 39 7.36 8.09 -17.59
CA THR A 39 6.13 7.34 -17.32
C THR A 39 5.19 8.23 -16.55
N PHE A 40 3.98 8.35 -17.02
CA PHE A 40 2.90 9.05 -16.33
C PHE A 40 2.53 8.32 -15.04
N SER A 41 1.99 9.06 -14.08
CA SER A 41 1.35 8.42 -12.93
C SER A 41 0.03 7.77 -13.38
N PRO A 42 -0.41 6.66 -12.73
CA PRO A 42 -1.71 6.07 -13.01
C PRO A 42 -2.88 7.06 -12.96
N VAL A 43 -2.84 7.99 -11.99
CA VAL A 43 -3.84 9.06 -11.88
C VAL A 43 -3.80 9.99 -13.10
N LYS A 44 -2.61 10.38 -13.60
CA LYS A 44 -2.49 11.18 -14.82
C LYS A 44 -3.00 10.44 -16.04
N GLU A 45 -2.63 9.16 -16.20
CA GLU A 45 -3.10 8.34 -17.31
C GLU A 45 -4.63 8.30 -17.35
N TYR A 46 -5.28 8.04 -16.22
CA TYR A 46 -6.73 8.05 -16.13
C TYR A 46 -7.33 9.43 -16.39
N ALA A 47 -6.80 10.50 -15.78
CA ALA A 47 -7.30 11.86 -15.95
C ALA A 47 -7.31 12.29 -17.41
N LEU A 48 -6.26 11.95 -18.17
CA LEU A 48 -6.16 12.24 -19.60
C LEU A 48 -7.22 11.51 -20.45
N THR A 49 -7.64 10.30 -20.04
CA THR A 49 -8.74 9.58 -20.73
C THR A 49 -10.10 10.21 -20.49
N GLN A 50 -10.23 11.08 -19.50
CA GLN A 50 -11.44 11.80 -19.12
C GLN A 50 -11.38 13.29 -19.48
N ASP A 51 -10.38 13.71 -20.26
CA ASP A 51 -10.12 15.11 -20.62
C ASP A 51 -10.05 16.08 -19.41
N LEU A 52 -9.61 15.58 -18.25
CA LEU A 52 -9.50 16.36 -17.02
C LEU A 52 -8.18 17.15 -16.97
N PRO A 53 -8.20 18.41 -16.48
CA PRO A 53 -6.99 19.21 -16.31
C PRO A 53 -6.02 18.57 -15.31
N VAL A 54 -4.74 18.40 -15.67
CA VAL A 54 -3.72 17.78 -14.84
C VAL A 54 -2.65 18.77 -14.45
N TYR A 55 -2.37 18.87 -13.15
CA TYR A 55 -1.36 19.74 -12.56
C TYR A 55 -0.31 18.92 -11.82
N GLN A 56 0.97 19.23 -12.05
CA GLN A 56 2.10 18.49 -11.50
C GLN A 56 3.11 19.43 -10.80
N PRO A 57 2.69 20.20 -9.79
CA PRO A 57 3.59 21.13 -9.11
C PRO A 57 4.77 20.39 -8.48
N LEU A 58 5.98 20.94 -8.60
CA LEU A 58 7.17 20.35 -7.96
C LEU A 58 7.10 20.45 -6.44
N LYS A 59 6.60 21.57 -5.93
CA LYS A 59 6.41 21.82 -4.49
C LYS A 59 4.99 22.28 -4.22
N MET A 60 4.53 22.11 -2.98
CA MET A 60 3.21 22.61 -2.53
C MET A 60 3.34 23.93 -1.73
N ARG A 61 4.56 24.35 -1.38
CA ARG A 61 4.83 25.49 -0.50
C ARG A 61 5.46 26.70 -1.20
N ASP A 62 5.63 26.66 -2.51
CA ASP A 62 6.23 27.75 -3.30
C ASP A 62 5.22 28.76 -3.86
N GLY A 63 3.94 28.57 -3.55
CA GLY A 63 2.85 29.45 -3.98
C GLY A 63 2.24 29.09 -5.34
N GLU A 64 2.92 28.35 -6.21
CA GLU A 64 2.40 27.94 -7.52
C GLU A 64 1.12 27.11 -7.38
N ALA A 65 1.17 26.02 -6.60
CA ALA A 65 0.02 25.18 -6.38
C ALA A 65 -1.16 25.91 -5.72
N LEU A 66 -0.88 26.82 -4.79
CA LEU A 66 -1.90 27.65 -4.15
C LEU A 66 -2.54 28.63 -5.16
N GLY A 67 -1.75 29.24 -6.04
CA GLY A 67 -2.25 30.12 -7.11
C GLY A 67 -3.24 29.39 -8.02
N ILE A 68 -2.84 28.22 -8.52
CA ILE A 68 -3.70 27.36 -9.35
C ILE A 68 -5.00 26.98 -8.61
N LEU A 69 -4.90 26.58 -7.35
CA LEU A 69 -6.08 26.17 -6.56
C LEU A 69 -7.03 27.33 -6.29
N ARG A 70 -6.52 28.57 -6.13
CA ARG A 70 -7.37 29.76 -5.98
C ARG A 70 -8.14 30.08 -7.26
N GLU A 71 -7.51 29.90 -8.42
CA GLU A 71 -8.17 30.08 -9.72
C GLU A 71 -9.23 29.02 -9.99
N LEU A 72 -8.94 27.77 -9.62
CA LEU A 72 -9.89 26.65 -9.75
C LEU A 72 -11.03 26.70 -8.73
N ALA A 73 -10.86 27.40 -7.61
CA ALA A 73 -11.83 27.56 -6.53
C ALA A 73 -12.57 26.27 -6.13
N PRO A 74 -11.87 25.17 -5.81
CA PRO A 74 -12.55 23.91 -5.47
C PRO A 74 -13.33 24.04 -4.16
N GLU A 75 -14.56 23.51 -4.12
CA GLU A 75 -15.36 23.45 -2.90
C GLU A 75 -14.86 22.35 -1.93
N LEU A 76 -14.24 21.30 -2.47
CA LEU A 76 -13.68 20.17 -1.74
C LEU A 76 -12.36 19.74 -2.38
N ILE A 77 -11.35 19.42 -1.57
CA ILE A 77 -10.14 18.74 -2.05
C ILE A 77 -10.13 17.31 -1.51
N VAL A 78 -10.14 16.35 -2.43
CA VAL A 78 -9.99 14.92 -2.11
C VAL A 78 -8.56 14.49 -2.34
N VAL A 79 -7.97 13.85 -1.34
CA VAL A 79 -6.59 13.33 -1.39
C VAL A 79 -6.62 11.82 -1.21
N ALA A 80 -5.84 11.10 -2.03
CA ALA A 80 -5.59 9.67 -1.88
C ALA A 80 -4.15 9.37 -2.32
N ALA A 81 -3.30 8.95 -1.41
CA ALA A 81 -1.90 8.58 -1.67
C ALA A 81 -1.16 9.59 -2.58
N TYR A 82 -1.29 10.88 -2.30
CA TYR A 82 -0.67 11.96 -3.11
C TYR A 82 0.85 12.02 -2.93
N GLY A 83 1.32 11.76 -1.70
CA GLY A 83 2.74 11.75 -1.36
C GLY A 83 3.38 13.14 -1.25
N LYS A 84 2.58 14.18 -1.02
CA LYS A 84 3.05 15.55 -0.69
C LYS A 84 2.27 16.10 0.49
N ILE A 85 2.95 16.85 1.34
CA ILE A 85 2.35 17.56 2.46
C ILE A 85 1.69 18.83 1.93
N LEU A 86 0.42 19.04 2.27
CA LEU A 86 -0.32 20.26 1.96
C LEU A 86 -0.06 21.31 3.04
N PRO A 87 0.35 22.53 2.67
CA PRO A 87 0.48 23.65 3.63
C PRO A 87 -0.90 24.12 4.11
N GLN A 88 -0.92 24.81 5.24
CA GLN A 88 -2.15 25.24 5.90
C GLN A 88 -3.05 26.09 4.98
N GLU A 89 -2.44 26.96 4.18
CA GLU A 89 -3.19 27.82 3.24
C GLU A 89 -3.97 27.01 2.19
N ILE A 90 -3.52 25.81 1.84
CA ILE A 90 -4.26 24.90 0.95
C ILE A 90 -5.31 24.12 1.73
N LEU A 91 -5.02 23.72 2.97
CA LEU A 91 -5.98 23.00 3.81
C LEU A 91 -7.22 23.84 4.14
N ASP A 92 -7.04 25.15 4.30
CA ASP A 92 -8.09 26.10 4.65
C ASP A 92 -8.84 26.69 3.43
N LEU A 93 -8.39 26.36 2.19
CA LEU A 93 -8.93 26.98 0.99
C LEU A 93 -10.36 26.50 0.64
N PRO A 94 -10.67 25.17 0.60
CA PRO A 94 -11.98 24.72 0.16
C PRO A 94 -13.03 24.82 1.25
N GLN A 95 -14.27 25.20 0.84
CA GLN A 95 -15.40 25.35 1.75
C GLN A 95 -15.68 24.10 2.61
N TYR A 96 -15.61 22.93 2.00
CA TYR A 96 -15.82 21.65 2.69
C TYR A 96 -14.51 21.03 3.22
N GLY A 97 -13.41 21.76 3.15
CA GLY A 97 -12.08 21.33 3.61
C GLY A 97 -11.37 20.36 2.67
N CYS A 98 -10.25 19.84 3.17
CA CYS A 98 -9.50 18.77 2.50
C CYS A 98 -9.77 17.46 3.21
N ILE A 99 -10.13 16.41 2.47
CA ILE A 99 -10.33 15.05 3.03
C ILE A 99 -9.35 14.08 2.40
N ASN A 100 -8.97 13.05 3.18
CA ASN A 100 -8.08 12.00 2.73
C ASN A 100 -8.77 10.63 2.79
N VAL A 101 -8.56 9.84 1.74
CA VAL A 101 -8.91 8.41 1.71
C VAL A 101 -7.71 7.64 2.24
N HIS A 102 -7.72 7.32 3.52
CA HIS A 102 -6.62 6.64 4.20
C HIS A 102 -6.89 5.15 4.32
N SER A 103 -5.93 4.31 3.90
CA SER A 103 -6.09 2.87 3.80
C SER A 103 -5.79 2.12 5.10
N SER A 104 -6.37 2.59 6.20
CA SER A 104 -6.38 1.90 7.50
C SER A 104 -7.60 2.26 8.34
N LEU A 105 -7.79 1.54 9.44
CA LEU A 105 -8.73 1.86 10.50
C LEU A 105 -8.05 2.82 11.49
N LEU A 106 -8.10 4.14 11.20
CA LEU A 106 -7.54 5.14 12.10
C LEU A 106 -8.16 5.06 13.51
N PRO A 107 -7.36 5.30 14.56
CA PRO A 107 -6.04 5.90 14.58
C PRO A 107 -4.87 4.94 14.30
N LYS A 108 -5.10 3.65 14.07
CA LYS A 108 -4.03 2.71 13.74
C LYS A 108 -3.45 2.97 12.34
N TYR A 109 -2.13 2.76 12.21
CA TYR A 109 -1.42 2.80 10.93
C TYR A 109 -1.47 4.17 10.23
N ARG A 110 -1.29 5.29 10.97
CA ARG A 110 -0.98 6.58 10.37
C ARG A 110 0.33 6.47 9.59
N GLY A 111 0.45 7.10 8.42
CA GLY A 111 1.71 7.17 7.67
C GLY A 111 1.66 6.56 6.27
N ALA A 112 2.83 6.15 5.77
CA ALA A 112 3.05 5.95 4.34
C ALA A 112 2.63 4.57 3.80
N ALA A 113 2.60 3.52 4.63
CA ALA A 113 2.39 2.13 4.16
C ALA A 113 1.40 1.33 5.02
N PRO A 114 0.19 1.87 5.34
CA PRO A 114 -0.76 1.24 6.25
C PRO A 114 -1.18 -0.17 5.81
N ILE A 115 -1.39 -0.39 4.52
CA ILE A 115 -1.80 -1.69 3.95
C ILE A 115 -0.75 -2.76 4.22
N ASN A 116 0.52 -2.42 3.93
CA ASN A 116 1.63 -3.34 4.12
C ASN A 116 1.81 -3.70 5.61
N TRP A 117 1.79 -2.69 6.48
CA TRP A 117 1.99 -2.89 7.91
C TRP A 117 0.84 -3.64 8.58
N ALA A 118 -0.39 -3.52 8.10
CA ALA A 118 -1.50 -4.35 8.58
C ALA A 118 -1.22 -5.85 8.33
N ILE A 119 -0.72 -6.21 7.14
CA ILE A 119 -0.35 -7.60 6.82
C ILE A 119 0.91 -8.02 7.60
N LEU A 120 1.96 -7.20 7.61
CA LEU A 120 3.22 -7.47 8.33
C LEU A 120 2.99 -7.77 9.81
N ASN A 121 2.05 -7.08 10.43
CA ASN A 121 1.67 -7.26 11.83
C ASN A 121 0.65 -8.40 12.05
N GLY A 122 0.24 -9.11 10.99
CA GLY A 122 -0.67 -10.24 11.08
C GLY A 122 -2.09 -9.88 11.48
N GLU A 123 -2.51 -8.64 11.21
CA GLU A 123 -3.90 -8.19 11.42
C GLU A 123 -4.87 -9.06 10.59
N ARG A 124 -6.03 -9.32 11.14
CA ARG A 124 -7.12 -10.04 10.45
C ARG A 124 -8.13 -9.11 9.82
N ILE A 125 -8.20 -7.89 10.33
CA ILE A 125 -9.15 -6.87 9.90
C ILE A 125 -8.37 -5.60 9.60
N THR A 126 -8.70 -4.97 8.48
CA THR A 126 -8.25 -3.64 8.09
C THR A 126 -9.41 -2.85 7.51
N GLY A 127 -9.16 -1.76 6.84
CA GLY A 127 -10.21 -0.97 6.20
C GLY A 127 -9.72 0.35 5.64
N VAL A 128 -10.67 1.25 5.44
CA VAL A 128 -10.42 2.60 4.96
C VAL A 128 -11.10 3.59 5.90
N SER A 129 -10.42 4.70 6.17
CA SER A 129 -10.97 5.86 6.87
C SER A 129 -11.00 7.07 5.95
N ILE A 130 -12.16 7.71 5.82
CA ILE A 130 -12.28 9.05 5.25
C ILE A 130 -12.11 10.03 6.41
N MET A 131 -11.13 10.92 6.31
CA MET A 131 -10.79 11.85 7.39
C MET A 131 -10.53 13.25 6.88
N TYR A 132 -10.74 14.27 7.71
CA TYR A 132 -10.28 15.62 7.44
C TYR A 132 -8.76 15.69 7.53
N MET A 133 -8.14 16.44 6.63
CA MET A 133 -6.71 16.68 6.69
C MET A 133 -6.39 17.86 7.60
N VAL A 134 -5.32 17.69 8.38
CA VAL A 134 -4.72 18.73 9.23
C VAL A 134 -3.20 18.72 9.00
N ALA A 135 -2.49 19.70 9.57
CA ALA A 135 -1.03 19.79 9.41
C ALA A 135 -0.27 18.56 9.97
N ALA A 136 -0.83 17.93 11.01
CA ALA A 136 -0.27 16.70 11.56
C ALA A 136 -0.65 15.49 10.68
N LEU A 137 0.31 14.58 10.48
CA LEU A 137 0.17 13.44 9.57
C LEU A 137 -0.95 12.51 10.03
N ASP A 138 -1.96 12.35 9.17
CA ASP A 138 -3.12 11.45 9.34
C ASP A 138 -3.83 11.54 10.71
N ALA A 139 -3.77 12.72 11.36
CA ALA A 139 -4.29 12.94 12.72
C ALA A 139 -5.63 13.70 12.77
N GLY A 140 -6.20 14.08 11.62
CA GLY A 140 -7.48 14.80 11.58
C GLY A 140 -8.69 13.93 11.95
N ASP A 141 -9.83 14.59 12.19
CA ASP A 141 -11.07 13.93 12.58
C ASP A 141 -11.53 12.93 11.51
N VAL A 142 -11.93 11.75 11.95
CA VAL A 142 -12.49 10.73 11.08
C VAL A 142 -13.96 11.02 10.80
N ILE A 143 -14.33 10.99 9.51
CA ILE A 143 -15.71 11.19 9.04
C ILE A 143 -16.42 9.85 8.93
N ARG A 144 -15.78 8.88 8.28
CA ARG A 144 -16.32 7.54 8.03
C ARG A 144 -15.21 6.50 8.08
N THR A 145 -15.54 5.32 8.58
CA THR A 145 -14.66 4.16 8.56
C THR A 145 -15.43 2.96 8.00
N VAL A 146 -14.77 2.21 7.12
CA VAL A 146 -15.30 0.94 6.58
C VAL A 146 -14.25 -0.14 6.79
N SER A 147 -14.63 -1.21 7.51
CA SER A 147 -13.76 -2.33 7.81
C SER A 147 -13.95 -3.49 6.84
N THR A 148 -12.91 -4.31 6.68
CA THR A 148 -12.92 -5.54 5.90
C THR A 148 -11.91 -6.54 6.46
N GLU A 149 -12.15 -7.83 6.27
CA GLU A 149 -11.18 -8.87 6.63
C GLU A 149 -10.01 -8.88 5.65
N ILE A 150 -8.83 -9.26 6.12
CA ILE A 150 -7.67 -9.58 5.28
C ILE A 150 -7.71 -11.08 5.00
N GLY A 151 -7.74 -11.46 3.72
CA GLY A 151 -7.74 -12.86 3.32
C GLY A 151 -6.47 -13.59 3.77
N GLU A 152 -6.60 -14.86 4.18
CA GLU A 152 -5.45 -15.67 4.67
C GLU A 152 -4.26 -15.68 3.72
N ARG A 153 -4.52 -15.65 2.42
CA ARG A 153 -3.51 -15.70 1.35
C ARG A 153 -3.32 -14.38 0.63
N GLU A 154 -4.04 -13.35 1.07
CA GLU A 154 -4.03 -12.05 0.41
C GLU A 154 -2.71 -11.33 0.64
N ASP A 155 -2.06 -10.91 -0.42
CA ASP A 155 -0.86 -10.08 -0.38
C ASP A 155 -1.19 -8.58 -0.41
N ALA A 156 -0.19 -7.75 -0.15
CA ALA A 156 -0.38 -6.32 -0.09
C ALA A 156 -0.81 -5.71 -1.44
N ALA A 157 -0.45 -6.31 -2.56
CA ALA A 157 -0.87 -5.82 -3.87
C ALA A 157 -2.36 -6.08 -4.11
N ALA A 158 -2.85 -7.28 -3.81
CA ALA A 158 -4.26 -7.64 -3.92
C ALA A 158 -5.11 -6.81 -2.94
N LEU A 159 -4.68 -6.69 -1.68
CA LEU A 159 -5.35 -5.89 -0.66
C LEU A 159 -5.41 -4.41 -1.05
N THR A 160 -4.36 -3.86 -1.68
CA THR A 160 -4.34 -2.47 -2.17
C THR A 160 -5.44 -2.23 -3.20
N LEU A 161 -5.63 -3.13 -4.16
CA LEU A 161 -6.69 -3.01 -5.16
C LEU A 161 -8.07 -3.05 -4.50
N ARG A 162 -8.29 -3.97 -3.58
CA ARG A 162 -9.57 -4.12 -2.89
C ARG A 162 -9.89 -2.92 -1.98
N LEU A 163 -8.90 -2.41 -1.24
CA LEU A 163 -9.07 -1.22 -0.40
C LEU A 163 -9.23 0.06 -1.23
N SER A 164 -8.69 0.14 -2.45
CA SER A 164 -8.92 1.29 -3.33
C SER A 164 -10.38 1.40 -3.75
N GLU A 165 -11.04 0.28 -4.09
CA GLU A 165 -12.47 0.26 -4.42
C GLU A 165 -13.35 0.54 -3.18
N LEU A 166 -13.01 -0.07 -2.05
CA LEU A 166 -13.69 0.19 -0.77
C LEU A 166 -13.61 1.67 -0.37
N GLY A 167 -12.42 2.28 -0.55
CA GLY A 167 -12.19 3.69 -0.30
C GLY A 167 -12.95 4.61 -1.24
N ALA A 168 -13.05 4.25 -2.51
CA ALA A 168 -13.82 4.98 -3.51
C ALA A 168 -15.33 4.95 -3.17
N GLN A 169 -15.85 3.81 -2.74
CA GLN A 169 -17.24 3.69 -2.28
C GLN A 169 -17.47 4.52 -1.01
N ALA A 170 -16.59 4.40 -0.01
CA ALA A 170 -16.70 5.17 1.23
C ALA A 170 -16.65 6.69 0.97
N LEU A 171 -15.82 7.12 0.00
CA LEU A 171 -15.75 8.52 -0.45
C LEU A 171 -17.09 8.98 -1.04
N SER A 172 -17.63 8.23 -1.99
CA SER A 172 -18.93 8.50 -2.63
C SER A 172 -20.07 8.68 -1.61
N GLU A 173 -20.10 7.83 -0.59
CA GLU A 173 -21.10 7.91 0.49
C GLU A 173 -20.82 9.04 1.49
N THR A 174 -19.61 9.58 1.52
CA THR A 174 -19.21 10.65 2.44
C THR A 174 -19.53 12.05 1.87
N ILE A 175 -19.28 12.28 0.58
CA ILE A 175 -19.41 13.61 -0.04
C ILE A 175 -20.80 14.25 0.18
N PRO A 176 -21.92 13.54 0.00
CA PRO A 176 -23.23 14.14 0.28
C PRO A 176 -23.38 14.66 1.72
N THR A 177 -22.80 13.95 2.70
CA THR A 177 -22.86 14.34 4.10
C THR A 177 -22.05 15.59 4.43
N LEU A 178 -21.01 15.88 3.64
CA LEU A 178 -20.25 17.13 3.72
C LEU A 178 -21.08 18.31 3.19
N ALA A 179 -21.76 18.09 2.06
CA ALA A 179 -22.56 19.11 1.40
C ALA A 179 -23.80 19.51 2.22
N ASP A 180 -24.47 18.55 2.88
CA ASP A 180 -25.67 18.80 3.71
C ASP A 180 -25.32 19.13 5.18
N GLY A 181 -24.04 19.13 5.56
CA GLY A 181 -23.57 19.46 6.90
C GLY A 181 -23.81 18.37 7.96
N THR A 182 -24.18 17.15 7.56
CA THR A 182 -24.42 16.02 8.47
C THR A 182 -23.17 15.15 8.72
N ALA A 183 -22.05 15.47 8.05
CA ALA A 183 -20.80 14.77 8.22
C ALA A 183 -20.33 14.76 9.68
N LYS A 184 -20.09 13.58 10.21
CA LYS A 184 -19.55 13.45 11.56
C LYS A 184 -18.08 13.89 11.59
N ARG A 185 -17.67 14.40 12.75
CA ARG A 185 -16.26 14.69 13.05
C ARG A 185 -15.91 13.96 14.34
N THR A 186 -15.25 12.81 14.18
CA THR A 186 -14.84 11.98 15.31
C THR A 186 -13.34 12.17 15.54
N PRO A 187 -12.95 12.86 16.62
CA PRO A 187 -11.53 12.99 16.98
C PRO A 187 -10.88 11.61 17.15
N GLN A 188 -9.64 11.50 16.72
CA GLN A 188 -8.88 10.26 16.91
C GLN A 188 -8.36 10.14 18.35
N ASP A 189 -8.35 8.91 18.88
CA ASP A 189 -7.73 8.62 20.18
C ASP A 189 -6.20 8.61 20.04
N GLU A 190 -5.55 9.65 20.56
CA GLU A 190 -4.09 9.80 20.52
C GLU A 190 -3.34 8.74 21.35
N SER A 191 -4.02 8.04 22.27
CA SER A 191 -3.41 6.94 23.02
C SER A 191 -3.35 5.62 22.25
N ALA A 192 -4.16 5.49 21.19
CA ALA A 192 -4.34 4.27 20.40
C ALA A 192 -3.68 4.32 19.01
N PHE A 193 -3.03 5.43 18.63
CA PHE A 193 -2.43 5.52 17.31
C PHE A 193 -1.19 4.63 17.16
N THR A 194 -1.02 4.08 15.97
CA THR A 194 0.21 3.39 15.56
C THR A 194 0.73 3.98 14.27
N TYR A 195 2.02 3.79 14.01
CA TYR A 195 2.69 4.33 12.84
C TYR A 195 2.97 3.26 11.80
N ALA A 196 2.76 3.59 10.52
CA ALA A 196 3.07 2.75 9.38
C ALA A 196 4.13 3.45 8.50
N PRO A 197 5.42 3.34 8.87
CA PRO A 197 6.49 4.01 8.15
C PRO A 197 6.60 3.51 6.70
N MET A 198 7.30 4.29 5.88
CA MET A 198 7.65 3.88 4.52
C MET A 198 8.45 2.58 4.56
N LEU A 199 8.13 1.67 3.63
CA LEU A 199 8.91 0.44 3.48
C LEU A 199 10.30 0.75 2.94
N ASP A 200 11.27 -0.08 3.32
CA ASP A 200 12.62 -0.04 2.79
C ASP A 200 13.20 -1.45 2.63
N ARG A 201 14.41 -1.55 2.06
CA ARG A 201 15.04 -2.85 1.77
C ARG A 201 15.52 -3.59 3.02
N SER A 202 15.64 -2.94 4.16
CA SER A 202 16.04 -3.61 5.41
C SER A 202 14.99 -4.62 5.88
N LEU A 203 13.75 -4.47 5.43
CA LEU A 203 12.66 -5.40 5.71
C LEU A 203 12.71 -6.69 4.87
N SER A 204 13.54 -6.73 3.81
CA SER A 204 13.60 -7.89 2.89
C SER A 204 14.17 -9.17 3.50
N PRO A 205 15.27 -9.16 4.28
CA PRO A 205 15.85 -10.39 4.78
C PRO A 205 14.88 -11.18 5.66
N ILE A 206 14.70 -12.46 5.36
CA ILE A 206 13.90 -13.36 6.20
C ILE A 206 14.77 -13.83 7.36
N ASP A 207 14.26 -13.63 8.57
CA ASP A 207 14.80 -14.22 9.81
C ASP A 207 14.03 -15.50 10.12
N TRP A 208 14.65 -16.65 9.83
CA TRP A 208 14.05 -17.96 10.03
C TRP A 208 13.86 -18.34 11.50
N THR A 209 14.42 -17.58 12.45
CA THR A 209 14.17 -17.79 13.89
C THR A 209 12.80 -17.32 14.34
N ARG A 210 12.08 -16.57 13.49
CA ARG A 210 10.70 -16.16 13.70
C ARG A 210 9.72 -17.31 13.40
N SER A 211 8.47 -17.14 13.81
CA SER A 211 7.43 -18.12 13.53
C SER A 211 7.07 -18.19 12.03
N ALA A 212 6.61 -19.35 11.57
CA ALA A 212 6.15 -19.54 10.20
C ALA A 212 5.08 -18.51 9.79
N ARG A 213 4.16 -18.16 10.72
CA ARG A 213 3.13 -17.15 10.48
C ARG A 213 3.70 -15.75 10.26
N GLU A 214 4.66 -15.32 11.08
CA GLU A 214 5.28 -14.00 10.94
C GLU A 214 6.04 -13.86 9.62
N ILE A 215 6.73 -14.95 9.21
CA ILE A 215 7.46 -14.97 7.93
C ILE A 215 6.48 -14.99 6.76
N ASP A 216 5.37 -15.72 6.81
CA ASP A 216 4.31 -15.65 5.79
C ASP A 216 3.73 -14.24 5.67
N CYS A 217 3.47 -13.58 6.80
CA CYS A 217 3.04 -12.17 6.81
C CYS A 217 4.10 -11.25 6.18
N GLN A 218 5.39 -11.47 6.46
CA GLN A 218 6.47 -10.71 5.83
C GLN A 218 6.47 -10.90 4.31
N VAL A 219 6.36 -12.14 3.83
CA VAL A 219 6.30 -12.43 2.38
C VAL A 219 5.14 -11.70 1.73
N ARG A 220 3.93 -11.85 2.24
CA ARG A 220 2.72 -11.23 1.67
C ARG A 220 2.71 -9.71 1.82
N GLY A 221 3.15 -9.18 2.96
CA GLY A 221 3.16 -7.76 3.26
C GLY A 221 4.18 -6.96 2.44
N LEU A 222 5.22 -7.59 1.94
CA LEU A 222 6.29 -6.93 1.17
C LEU A 222 6.13 -7.02 -0.35
N ILE A 223 5.03 -7.60 -0.86
CA ILE A 223 4.71 -7.63 -2.29
C ILE A 223 4.04 -6.31 -2.70
N PRO A 224 4.41 -5.72 -3.84
CA PRO A 224 5.42 -6.15 -4.82
C PRO A 224 6.84 -5.65 -4.52
N TRP A 225 7.01 -4.82 -3.51
CA TRP A 225 8.30 -4.24 -3.12
C TRP A 225 8.35 -4.02 -1.59
N PRO A 226 9.52 -4.27 -0.96
CA PRO A 226 10.80 -4.69 -1.52
C PRO A 226 10.90 -6.21 -1.82
N CYS A 227 9.90 -7.00 -1.49
CA CYS A 227 9.84 -8.46 -1.43
C CYS A 227 10.71 -9.04 -0.31
N ALA A 228 10.21 -10.09 0.35
CA ALA A 228 11.01 -10.87 1.27
C ALA A 228 12.09 -11.65 0.50
N ALA A 229 13.26 -11.86 1.10
CA ALA A 229 14.40 -12.52 0.47
C ALA A 229 15.13 -13.43 1.44
N THR A 230 15.68 -14.51 0.90
CA THR A 230 16.54 -15.45 1.64
C THR A 230 17.71 -15.90 0.78
N SER A 231 18.60 -16.71 1.33
CA SER A 231 19.70 -17.34 0.60
C SER A 231 19.44 -18.84 0.44
N VAL A 232 19.58 -19.36 -0.78
CA VAL A 232 19.55 -20.78 -1.10
C VAL A 232 20.91 -21.16 -1.69
N ASP A 233 21.66 -22.01 -1.00
CA ASP A 233 23.04 -22.39 -1.37
C ASP A 233 23.95 -21.18 -1.69
N GLY A 234 23.85 -20.12 -0.90
CA GLY A 234 24.64 -18.88 -1.05
C GLY A 234 24.14 -17.93 -2.15
N LYS A 235 23.05 -18.25 -2.84
CA LYS A 235 22.44 -17.38 -3.85
C LYS A 235 21.21 -16.67 -3.27
N SER A 236 21.14 -15.37 -3.44
CA SER A 236 19.98 -14.59 -3.02
C SER A 236 18.76 -14.90 -3.89
N VAL A 237 17.63 -15.15 -3.24
CA VAL A 237 16.33 -15.37 -3.89
C VAL A 237 15.25 -14.52 -3.21
N LYS A 238 14.39 -13.89 -4.01
CA LYS A 238 13.16 -13.27 -3.53
C LYS A 238 12.08 -14.32 -3.39
N VAL A 239 11.29 -14.23 -2.32
CA VAL A 239 10.18 -15.12 -2.02
C VAL A 239 8.87 -14.39 -2.32
N TYR A 240 7.99 -15.03 -3.10
CA TYR A 240 6.73 -14.45 -3.53
C TYR A 240 5.50 -15.16 -3.02
N ASP A 241 5.63 -16.43 -2.61
CA ASP A 241 4.52 -17.19 -2.10
C ASP A 241 5.02 -18.34 -1.20
N THR A 242 4.26 -18.58 -0.13
CA THR A 242 4.56 -19.60 0.86
C THR A 242 3.31 -20.39 1.22
N LEU A 243 3.48 -21.58 1.74
CA LEU A 243 2.42 -22.42 2.33
C LEU A 243 2.88 -22.90 3.70
N SER A 244 1.95 -23.04 4.62
CA SER A 244 2.23 -23.70 5.90
C SER A 244 2.68 -25.12 5.66
N GLY A 245 3.80 -25.51 6.27
CA GLY A 245 4.31 -26.85 6.29
C GLY A 245 3.96 -27.58 7.59
N GLU A 246 4.61 -28.68 7.82
CA GLU A 246 4.40 -29.55 8.99
C GLU A 246 5.31 -29.14 10.15
N MET A 247 5.10 -29.78 11.30
CA MET A 247 6.02 -29.68 12.43
C MET A 247 7.36 -30.32 12.04
N THR A 248 8.45 -29.73 12.52
CA THR A 248 9.81 -30.23 12.30
C THR A 248 10.67 -30.02 13.55
N ALA A 249 11.63 -30.89 13.74
CA ALA A 249 12.66 -30.78 14.77
C ALA A 249 13.94 -30.12 14.24
N ASP A 250 13.97 -29.75 12.96
CA ASP A 250 15.14 -29.12 12.34
C ASP A 250 15.42 -27.74 12.94
N ALA A 251 16.66 -27.36 12.97
CA ALA A 251 17.06 -26.03 13.36
C ALA A 251 16.49 -24.96 12.38
N PRO A 252 16.09 -23.77 12.85
CA PRO A 252 15.60 -22.69 11.99
C PRO A 252 16.53 -22.41 10.81
N GLY A 253 15.98 -22.29 9.62
CA GLY A 253 16.72 -22.09 8.37
C GLY A 253 17.18 -23.36 7.66
N THR A 254 16.99 -24.55 8.26
CA THR A 254 17.23 -25.82 7.57
C THR A 254 16.27 -25.99 6.39
N MET A 255 16.80 -26.37 5.24
CA MET A 255 16.06 -26.39 3.97
C MET A 255 15.98 -27.79 3.38
N HIS A 256 14.79 -28.20 2.93
CA HIS A 256 14.55 -29.48 2.26
C HIS A 256 13.76 -29.27 0.97
N ALA A 257 14.17 -29.93 -0.11
CA ALA A 257 13.37 -29.98 -1.32
C ALA A 257 12.15 -30.89 -1.09
N VAL A 258 10.95 -30.35 -1.36
CA VAL A 258 9.69 -31.08 -1.26
C VAL A 258 8.89 -30.96 -2.57
N LYS A 259 7.86 -31.80 -2.75
CA LYS A 259 7.07 -31.82 -3.99
C LYS A 259 6.53 -30.44 -4.39
N ARG A 260 6.18 -29.59 -3.43
CA ARG A 260 5.60 -28.26 -3.68
C ARG A 260 6.63 -27.12 -3.76
N GLY A 261 7.89 -27.39 -3.47
CA GLY A 261 8.94 -26.38 -3.50
C GLY A 261 10.03 -26.58 -2.47
N LEU A 262 10.36 -25.55 -1.71
CA LEU A 262 11.42 -25.52 -0.71
C LEU A 262 10.83 -25.40 0.69
N SER A 263 10.88 -26.45 1.48
CA SER A 263 10.50 -26.44 2.90
C SER A 263 11.64 -25.87 3.74
N VAL A 264 11.34 -24.91 4.61
CA VAL A 264 12.32 -24.28 5.50
C VAL A 264 11.80 -24.33 6.93
N ALA A 265 12.61 -24.78 7.86
CA ALA A 265 12.29 -24.80 9.29
C ALA A 265 12.25 -23.37 9.86
N CYS A 266 11.25 -23.08 10.68
CA CYS A 266 11.04 -21.82 11.36
C CYS A 266 11.24 -21.94 12.88
N GLY A 267 11.30 -20.80 13.57
CA GLY A 267 11.61 -20.76 15.00
C GLY A 267 10.53 -21.31 15.92
N ASP A 268 9.31 -21.53 15.42
CA ASP A 268 8.18 -22.12 16.14
C ASP A 268 8.04 -23.63 15.95
N SER A 269 9.11 -24.33 15.54
CA SER A 269 9.14 -25.76 15.21
C SER A 269 8.14 -26.17 14.12
N ARG A 270 7.77 -25.23 13.25
CA ARG A 270 7.01 -25.48 12.03
C ARG A 270 7.89 -25.26 10.82
N SER A 271 7.52 -25.83 9.70
CA SER A 271 8.13 -25.46 8.42
C SER A 271 7.23 -24.52 7.63
N LEU A 272 7.85 -23.72 6.76
CA LEU A 272 7.18 -22.91 5.76
C LEU A 272 7.67 -23.36 4.38
N ILE A 273 6.75 -23.64 3.45
CA ILE A 273 7.08 -24.10 2.12
C ILE A 273 7.08 -22.90 1.17
N ILE A 274 8.23 -22.52 0.66
CA ILE A 274 8.35 -21.56 -0.42
C ILE A 274 7.86 -22.23 -1.70
N THR A 275 6.80 -21.66 -2.30
CA THR A 275 6.19 -22.20 -3.54
C THR A 275 6.57 -21.41 -4.76
N GLN A 276 6.86 -20.09 -4.62
CA GLN A 276 7.29 -19.22 -5.70
C GLN A 276 8.47 -18.36 -5.27
N LEU A 277 9.48 -18.30 -6.12
CA LEU A 277 10.67 -17.53 -5.90
C LEU A 277 11.20 -16.89 -7.19
N GLN A 278 12.15 -15.97 -7.02
CA GLN A 278 12.92 -15.37 -8.12
C GLN A 278 14.39 -15.29 -7.71
N ALA A 279 15.25 -16.01 -8.40
CA ALA A 279 16.69 -15.86 -8.27
C ALA A 279 17.15 -14.52 -8.88
N GLU A 280 18.30 -14.04 -8.42
CA GLU A 280 18.89 -12.80 -8.94
C GLU A 280 19.11 -12.89 -10.46
N GLY A 281 18.68 -11.86 -11.20
CA GLY A 281 18.73 -11.83 -12.67
C GLY A 281 17.72 -12.76 -13.37
N GLY A 282 16.99 -13.60 -12.63
CA GLY A 282 16.03 -14.56 -13.16
C GLY A 282 14.59 -14.02 -13.25
N LYS A 283 13.68 -14.90 -13.68
CA LYS A 283 12.24 -14.66 -13.66
C LYS A 283 11.61 -15.31 -12.43
N ARG A 284 10.47 -14.79 -11.98
CA ARG A 284 9.60 -15.44 -10.99
C ARG A 284 9.14 -16.80 -11.54
N MET A 285 9.28 -17.85 -10.73
CA MET A 285 8.94 -19.23 -11.10
C MET A 285 8.56 -20.06 -9.89
N ALA A 286 7.98 -21.25 -10.12
CA ALA A 286 7.73 -22.20 -9.06
C ALA A 286 9.07 -22.67 -8.42
N ALA A 287 9.08 -22.72 -7.08
CA ALA A 287 10.30 -23.15 -6.37
C ALA A 287 10.68 -24.59 -6.70
N ALA A 288 9.71 -25.48 -6.94
CA ALA A 288 9.98 -26.86 -7.37
C ALA A 288 10.70 -26.90 -8.74
N ASP A 289 10.37 -25.98 -9.66
CA ASP A 289 11.03 -25.91 -10.96
C ASP A 289 12.46 -25.37 -10.83
N TYR A 290 12.66 -24.38 -9.97
CA TYR A 290 13.98 -23.86 -9.65
C TYR A 290 14.90 -24.97 -9.12
N LEU A 291 14.41 -25.78 -8.18
CA LEU A 291 15.18 -26.84 -7.54
C LEU A 291 15.52 -28.00 -8.48
N ARG A 292 14.76 -28.24 -9.56
CA ARG A 292 15.15 -29.22 -10.60
C ARG A 292 16.43 -28.84 -11.33
N GLY A 293 16.62 -27.54 -11.55
CA GLY A 293 17.85 -27.02 -12.16
C GLY A 293 18.97 -26.68 -11.17
N HIS A 294 18.61 -26.57 -9.88
CA HIS A 294 19.51 -26.17 -8.80
C HIS A 294 19.23 -27.06 -7.56
N PRO A 295 19.60 -28.35 -7.60
CA PRO A 295 19.39 -29.23 -6.44
C PRO A 295 20.16 -28.71 -5.23
N LEU A 296 19.53 -28.77 -4.05
CA LEU A 296 20.17 -28.34 -2.80
C LEU A 296 21.46 -29.14 -2.58
N LYS A 297 22.50 -28.42 -2.16
CA LYS A 297 23.73 -29.08 -1.71
C LYS A 297 23.41 -29.82 -0.40
N THR A 298 23.59 -31.12 -0.40
CA THR A 298 23.58 -31.89 0.85
C THR A 298 24.74 -31.40 1.70
N ASN A 299 24.43 -30.75 2.83
CA ASN A 299 25.44 -30.59 3.88
C ASN A 299 25.78 -31.99 4.37
N GLY A 300 26.97 -32.49 3.99
CA GLY A 300 27.54 -33.74 4.46
C GLY A 300 27.91 -33.65 5.93
#